data_f66460072c84bcb07df4c8d6f91e1635
#
_entry.id   f66460072c84bcb07df4c8d6f91e1635
#
_cell.length_a   1.000
_cell.length_b   1.000
_cell.length_c   1.000
_cell.angle_alpha   90.00
_cell.angle_beta   90.00
_cell.angle_gamma   90.00
#
_symmetry.space_group_name_H-M   'P 1'
#
loop_
_entity.id
_entity.type
_entity.pdbx_description
1 polymer ?
#
loop_
_entity_poly.entity_id
_entity_poly.type
_entity_poly.pdbx_seq_one_letter_code
_entity_poly.pdbx_strand_id
1 'polypeptide(L)'
;MNSIISLDEMSFEEKMKEENELVIINFSAEWCGPCKIMNPILEAVSKEENVKIFRVNVDESPNLACEFGVENIPMTIFMKSGNKIYQANGLKSKQELREKLCELK
;
A
#
# COMPACT_ATOMS: atom_id res chain seq x y z
N MET A 1 16.79 2.57 -6.94
CA MET A 1 15.59 3.16 -7.51
C MET A 1 14.41 2.97 -6.57
N ASN A 2 13.67 4.03 -6.31
CA ASN A 2 12.51 3.92 -5.43
C ASN A 2 11.37 3.23 -6.15
N SER A 3 10.87 2.15 -5.56
CA SER A 3 9.81 1.34 -6.15
C SER A 3 8.43 1.72 -5.65
N ILE A 4 8.35 2.70 -4.76
CA ILE A 4 7.09 3.11 -4.18
C ILE A 4 6.58 4.37 -4.87
N ILE A 5 5.35 4.31 -5.33
CA ILE A 5 4.74 5.37 -6.12
C ILE A 5 3.70 6.11 -5.27
N SER A 6 3.82 7.43 -5.20
CA SER A 6 2.85 8.22 -4.45
C SER A 6 1.53 8.33 -5.20
N LEU A 7 0.43 8.17 -4.48
CA LEU A 7 -0.91 8.37 -5.00
C LEU A 7 -1.61 9.46 -4.20
N ASP A 8 -2.44 10.22 -4.88
CA ASP A 8 -3.33 11.17 -4.21
C ASP A 8 -4.74 11.00 -4.76
N GLU A 9 -5.65 11.84 -4.30
CA GLU A 9 -7.06 11.75 -4.68
C GLU A 9 -7.28 11.95 -6.17
N MET A 10 -6.44 12.76 -6.80
CA MET A 10 -6.58 13.06 -8.22
C MET A 10 -6.05 11.94 -9.12
N SER A 11 -5.00 11.26 -8.69
CA SER A 11 -4.36 10.25 -9.51
C SER A 11 -4.84 8.82 -9.26
N PHE A 12 -5.59 8.60 -8.18
CA PHE A 12 -5.96 7.26 -7.74
C PHE A 12 -6.72 6.46 -8.81
N GLU A 13 -7.81 7.00 -9.31
CA GLU A 13 -8.65 6.25 -10.27
C GLU A 13 -7.90 5.91 -11.54
N GLU A 14 -7.16 6.89 -12.06
CA GLU A 14 -6.42 6.70 -13.29
C GLU A 14 -5.34 5.63 -13.13
N LYS A 15 -4.60 5.69 -12.03
CA LYS A 15 -3.56 4.70 -11.77
C LYS A 15 -4.14 3.30 -11.57
N MET A 16 -5.26 3.19 -10.87
CA MET A 16 -5.87 1.89 -10.63
C MET A 16 -6.42 1.27 -11.91
N LYS A 17 -6.87 2.08 -12.85
CA LYS A 17 -7.34 1.57 -14.15
C LYS A 17 -6.22 0.92 -14.96
N GLU A 18 -4.98 1.37 -14.74
CA GLU A 18 -3.83 0.83 -15.45
C GLU A 18 -3.33 -0.48 -14.87
N GLU A 19 -3.75 -0.83 -13.66
CA GLU A 19 -3.23 -1.99 -12.95
C GLU A 19 -4.15 -3.19 -13.04
N ASN A 20 -3.70 -4.20 -13.77
CA ASN A 20 -4.45 -5.45 -13.91
C ASN A 20 -3.93 -6.55 -12.99
N GLU A 21 -2.74 -6.36 -12.45
CA GLU A 21 -2.11 -7.34 -11.59
C GLU A 21 -2.25 -6.94 -10.13
N LEU A 22 -1.78 -7.81 -9.24
CA LEU A 22 -1.80 -7.55 -7.82
C LEU A 22 -0.89 -6.37 -7.48
N VAL A 23 -1.43 -5.39 -6.76
CA VAL A 23 -0.64 -4.25 -6.29
C VAL A 23 -0.92 -4.03 -4.81
N ILE A 24 -0.04 -3.30 -4.16
CA ILE A 24 -0.18 -2.96 -2.75
C ILE A 24 -0.39 -1.45 -2.63
N ILE A 25 -1.34 -1.06 -1.79
CA ILE A 25 -1.53 0.35 -1.43
C ILE A 25 -1.27 0.48 0.06
N ASN A 26 -0.32 1.31 0.43
CA ASN A 26 0.02 1.56 1.82
C ASN A 26 -0.43 2.96 2.25
N PHE A 27 -1.24 3.01 3.29
CA PHE A 27 -1.68 4.28 3.87
C PHE A 27 -0.77 4.62 5.04
N SER A 28 -0.23 5.84 5.03
CA SER A 28 0.74 6.27 6.01
C SER A 28 0.67 7.77 6.25
N ALA A 29 1.49 8.26 7.17
CA ALA A 29 1.65 9.69 7.44
C ALA A 29 3.08 9.94 7.90
N GLU A 30 3.54 11.18 7.76
CA GLU A 30 4.90 11.53 8.16
C GLU A 30 5.12 11.46 9.66
N TRP A 31 4.08 11.72 10.45
CA TRP A 31 4.18 11.69 11.92
C TRP A 31 4.10 10.27 12.51
N CYS A 32 3.87 9.29 11.69
CA CYS A 32 3.61 7.92 12.15
C CYS A 32 4.91 7.14 12.30
N GLY A 33 5.28 6.82 13.55
CA GLY A 33 6.49 6.05 13.83
C GLY A 33 6.53 4.67 13.18
N PRO A 34 5.51 3.84 13.38
CA PRO A 34 5.48 2.52 12.72
C PRO A 34 5.54 2.59 11.21
N CYS A 35 4.95 3.64 10.61
CA CYS A 35 5.03 3.82 9.15
C CYS A 35 6.48 3.99 8.70
N LYS A 36 7.27 4.73 9.47
CA LYS A 36 8.68 4.94 9.14
C LYS A 36 9.47 3.64 9.20
N ILE A 37 9.13 2.78 10.14
CA ILE A 37 9.76 1.47 10.26
C ILE A 37 9.38 0.59 9.06
N MET A 38 8.13 0.69 8.62
CA MET A 38 7.63 -0.13 7.54
C MET A 38 8.12 0.30 6.16
N ASN A 39 8.47 1.57 5.99
CA ASN A 39 8.91 2.09 4.69
C ASN A 39 10.02 1.27 4.04
N PRO A 40 11.15 1.01 4.71
CA PRO A 40 12.21 0.19 4.08
C PRO A 40 11.77 -1.24 3.83
N ILE A 41 10.86 -1.76 4.65
CA ILE A 41 10.32 -3.11 4.44
C ILE A 41 9.52 -3.15 3.14
N LEU A 42 8.68 -2.14 2.91
CA LEU A 42 7.90 -2.06 1.68
C LEU A 42 8.79 -1.91 0.45
N GLU A 43 9.84 -1.12 0.55
CA GLU A 43 10.77 -0.98 -0.57
C GLU A 43 11.45 -2.30 -0.91
N ALA A 44 11.86 -3.06 0.12
CA ALA A 44 12.46 -4.36 -0.10
C ALA A 44 11.48 -5.34 -0.75
N VAL A 45 10.23 -5.36 -0.27
CA VAL A 45 9.19 -6.22 -0.83
C VAL A 45 8.93 -5.88 -2.29
N SER A 46 8.84 -4.59 -2.61
CA SER A 46 8.61 -4.16 -3.98
C SER A 46 9.68 -4.70 -4.93
N LYS A 47 10.93 -4.63 -4.51
CA LYS A 47 12.04 -5.09 -5.34
C LYS A 47 12.11 -6.61 -5.41
N GLU A 48 12.02 -7.26 -4.27
CA GLU A 48 12.21 -8.71 -4.20
C GLU A 48 11.06 -9.50 -4.80
N GLU A 49 9.83 -8.99 -4.65
CA GLU A 49 8.65 -9.68 -5.13
C GLU A 49 8.13 -9.13 -6.46
N ASN A 50 8.81 -8.12 -6.99
CA ASN A 50 8.43 -7.47 -8.24
C ASN A 50 6.95 -7.08 -8.26
N VAL A 51 6.52 -6.42 -7.18
CA VAL A 51 5.14 -5.94 -7.04
C VAL A 51 5.15 -4.42 -6.94
N LYS A 52 4.18 -3.78 -7.57
CA LYS A 52 4.04 -2.33 -7.45
C LYS A 52 3.42 -1.98 -6.11
N ILE A 53 4.02 -1.01 -5.45
CA ILE A 53 3.50 -0.51 -4.18
C ILE A 53 3.23 0.98 -4.32
N PHE A 54 2.00 1.35 -4.00
CA PHE A 54 1.58 2.75 -3.98
C PHE A 54 1.48 3.21 -2.53
N ARG A 55 1.74 4.48 -2.31
CA ARG A 55 1.62 5.08 -0.98
C ARG A 55 0.65 6.24 -1.01
N VAL A 56 -0.27 6.24 -0.06
CA VAL A 56 -1.21 7.34 0.14
C VAL A 56 -0.92 7.98 1.50
N ASN A 57 -0.67 9.29 1.49
CA ASN A 57 -0.52 10.05 2.73
C ASN A 57 -1.92 10.43 3.19
N VAL A 58 -2.31 9.97 4.39
CA VAL A 58 -3.69 10.18 4.87
C VAL A 58 -4.00 11.65 5.16
N ASP A 59 -2.98 12.45 5.45
CA ASP A 59 -3.19 13.88 5.69
C ASP A 59 -3.40 14.65 4.40
N GLU A 60 -2.75 14.21 3.32
CA GLU A 60 -2.88 14.85 2.01
C GLU A 60 -4.10 14.33 1.25
N SER A 61 -4.51 13.11 1.52
CA SER A 61 -5.62 12.47 0.81
C SER A 61 -6.64 11.89 1.78
N PRO A 62 -7.28 12.75 2.59
CA PRO A 62 -8.22 12.27 3.61
C PRO A 62 -9.46 11.58 3.03
N ASN A 63 -9.86 11.95 1.83
CA ASN A 63 -11.03 11.30 1.22
C ASN A 63 -10.75 9.87 0.83
N LEU A 64 -9.54 9.59 0.33
CA LEU A 64 -9.14 8.21 0.03
C LEU A 64 -9.06 7.40 1.31
N ALA A 65 -8.50 7.97 2.36
CA ALA A 65 -8.42 7.29 3.65
C ALA A 65 -9.81 6.93 4.15
N CYS A 66 -10.74 7.86 4.03
CA CYS A 66 -12.13 7.63 4.43
C CYS A 66 -12.79 6.55 3.58
N GLU A 67 -12.58 6.60 2.28
CA GLU A 67 -13.16 5.63 1.35
C GLU A 67 -12.72 4.21 1.65
N PHE A 68 -11.46 4.02 2.04
CA PHE A 68 -10.95 2.71 2.38
C PHE A 68 -11.13 2.34 3.86
N GLY A 69 -11.78 3.20 4.63
CA GLY A 69 -12.05 2.92 6.03
C GLY A 69 -10.81 2.89 6.90
N VAL A 70 -9.82 3.74 6.59
CA VAL A 70 -8.57 3.77 7.33
C VAL A 70 -8.80 4.38 8.70
N GLU A 71 -8.63 3.57 9.76
CA GLU A 71 -8.77 4.05 11.13
C GLU A 71 -7.41 4.12 11.83
N ASN A 72 -6.52 3.23 11.45
CA ASN A 72 -5.18 3.16 12.03
C ASN A 72 -4.16 3.01 10.91
N ILE A 73 -2.98 3.59 11.09
CA ILE A 73 -1.91 3.47 10.13
C ILE A 73 -0.67 2.88 10.81
N PRO A 74 0.20 2.18 10.06
CA PRO A 74 0.10 1.91 8.63
C PRO A 74 -1.01 0.92 8.33
N MET A 75 -1.64 1.08 7.19
CA MET A 75 -2.62 0.11 6.70
C MET A 75 -2.23 -0.28 5.29
N THR A 76 -2.16 -1.57 5.04
CA THR A 76 -1.71 -2.11 3.75
C THR A 76 -2.86 -2.84 3.08
N ILE A 77 -3.19 -2.41 1.88
CA ILE A 77 -4.28 -3.00 1.11
C ILE A 77 -3.72 -3.67 -0.13
N PHE A 78 -4.19 -4.88 -0.38
CA PHE A 78 -3.82 -5.63 -1.58
C PHE A 78 -4.97 -5.52 -2.56
N MET A 79 -4.69 -5.01 -3.75
CA MET A 79 -5.69 -4.76 -4.78
C MET A 79 -5.38 -5.56 -6.03
N LYS A 80 -6.42 -5.99 -6.71
CA LYS A 80 -6.27 -6.64 -8.02
C LYS A 80 -7.41 -6.20 -8.91
N SER A 81 -7.07 -5.65 -10.06
CA SER A 81 -8.05 -5.19 -11.05
C SER A 81 -9.08 -4.24 -10.44
N GLY A 82 -8.63 -3.34 -9.57
CA GLY A 82 -9.48 -2.34 -8.95
C GLY A 82 -10.27 -2.80 -7.73
N ASN A 83 -10.09 -4.05 -7.31
CA ASN A 83 -10.83 -4.59 -6.18
C ASN A 83 -9.90 -4.90 -5.00
N LYS A 84 -10.32 -4.51 -3.81
CA LYS A 84 -9.59 -4.86 -2.60
C LYS A 84 -9.79 -6.34 -2.30
N ILE A 85 -8.69 -7.09 -2.20
CA ILE A 85 -8.77 -8.52 -1.91
C ILE A 85 -8.24 -8.89 -0.53
N TYR A 86 -7.47 -8.00 0.10
CA TYR A 86 -6.98 -8.25 1.45
C TYR A 86 -6.52 -6.94 2.10
N GLN A 87 -6.61 -6.90 3.43
CA GLN A 87 -6.20 -5.74 4.21
C GLN A 87 -5.40 -6.20 5.41
N ALA A 88 -4.23 -5.57 5.61
CA ALA A 88 -3.39 -5.83 6.77
C ALA A 88 -3.25 -4.54 7.58
N ASN A 89 -3.58 -4.59 8.86
CA ASN A 89 -3.50 -3.43 9.72
C ASN A 89 -2.23 -3.48 10.57
N GLY A 90 -1.58 -2.32 10.70
CA GLY A 90 -0.42 -2.18 11.55
C GLY A 90 0.88 -2.60 10.88
N LEU A 91 1.94 -2.55 11.67
CA LEU A 91 3.29 -2.89 11.22
C LEU A 91 3.38 -4.38 10.88
N LYS A 92 3.85 -4.67 9.68
CA LYS A 92 4.04 -6.04 9.21
C LYS A 92 5.50 -6.26 8.81
N SER A 93 5.99 -7.46 9.04
CA SER A 93 7.34 -7.81 8.65
C SER A 93 7.41 -8.10 7.15
N LYS A 94 8.63 -8.10 6.62
CA LYS A 94 8.84 -8.46 5.22
C LYS A 94 8.32 -9.87 4.94
N GLN A 95 8.56 -10.79 5.85
CA GLN A 95 8.10 -12.17 5.69
C GLN A 95 6.58 -12.27 5.64
N GLU A 96 5.88 -11.55 6.52
CA GLU A 96 4.42 -11.56 6.52
C GLU A 96 3.86 -11.08 5.20
N LEU A 97 4.45 -10.00 4.67
CA LEU A 97 4.00 -9.44 3.39
C LEU A 97 4.30 -10.39 2.24
N ARG A 98 5.47 -11.01 2.24
CA ARG A 98 5.83 -11.97 1.19
C ARG A 98 4.92 -13.19 1.19
N GLU A 99 4.62 -13.69 2.37
CA GLU A 99 3.72 -14.86 2.49
C GLU A 99 2.34 -14.52 1.96
N LYS A 100 1.84 -13.35 2.29
CA LYS A 100 0.52 -12.94 1.81
C LYS A 100 0.52 -12.74 0.29
N LEU A 101 1.57 -12.17 -0.26
CA LEU A 101 1.68 -12.03 -1.71
C LEU A 101 1.67 -13.38 -2.39
N CYS A 102 2.37 -14.35 -1.81
CA CYS A 102 2.39 -15.71 -2.36
C CYS A 102 1.01 -16.34 -2.36
N GLU A 103 0.23 -16.13 -1.30
CA GLU A 103 -1.13 -16.66 -1.20
C GLU A 103 -2.07 -16.02 -2.23
N LEU A 104 -1.90 -14.73 -2.49
CA LEU A 104 -2.84 -13.97 -3.31
C LEU A 104 -2.51 -13.97 -4.80
N LYS A 105 -1.31 -14.38 -5.17
CA LYS A 105 -0.91 -14.42 -6.58
C LYS A 105 -1.56 -15.55 -7.35
#